data_39ce54e9da58b323b1d564fcd314a7c6
#
_entry.id   39ce54e9da58b323b1d564fcd314a7c6
#
_cell.length_a   1.000
_cell.length_b   1.000
_cell.length_c   1.000
_cell.angle_alpha   90.00
_cell.angle_beta   90.00
_cell.angle_gamma   90.00
#
_symmetry.space_group_name_H-M   'P 1'
#
loop_
_entity.id
_entity.type
_entity.pdbx_description
1 polymer ?
#
loop_
_entity_poly.entity_id
_entity_poly.type
_entity_poly.pdbx_seq_one_letter_code
_entity_poly.pdbx_strand_id
1 'polypeptide(L)'
;MNQTEVLEGKRIIGKCPVCGKPVVETALGYSCTGVTTLGKRCQFVIYRQIHGAIITPEICEQMLTEGKSGVMQMTNKCGQPFLASLAIVDGKVEIELESHYLNGRCPLCGGRVKKTAKGYACEHHLEPNGGCTFYVNGILCNRKITDEEVEDFLSGKHLALDCFSTNEGKVFSSTLVLNSRGSVSLESRVTKCPVCGADVHVGQKAYNCINYGSRTHHCGFSIWRNISGHSVTPDEARQICEEGQTRNVLELYKDDGTVYYKRLGLSHDRN
;
A
#
# COMPACT_ATOMS: atom_id res chain seq x y z
N MET A 1 4.15 26.88 37.45
CA MET A 1 4.84 25.71 38.05
C MET A 1 3.74 24.76 38.52
N ASN A 2 3.51 23.68 37.80
CA ASN A 2 2.51 22.67 38.19
C ASN A 2 3.07 21.94 39.43
N GLN A 3 2.40 22.08 40.57
CA GLN A 3 2.70 21.25 41.75
C GLN A 3 2.37 19.80 41.38
N THR A 4 3.40 18.94 41.37
CA THR A 4 3.21 17.50 41.15
C THR A 4 2.49 16.94 42.35
N GLU A 5 1.25 16.49 42.17
CA GLU A 5 0.50 15.81 43.24
C GLU A 5 1.19 14.49 43.62
N VAL A 6 1.38 14.26 44.90
CA VAL A 6 2.07 13.08 45.43
C VAL A 6 1.16 12.32 46.38
N LEU A 7 1.05 11.01 46.22
CA LEU A 7 0.36 10.10 47.14
C LEU A 7 1.37 9.09 47.68
N GLU A 8 1.52 9.05 49.01
CA GLU A 8 2.49 8.15 49.68
C GLU A 8 3.91 8.20 49.09
N GLY A 9 4.39 9.41 48.72
CA GLY A 9 5.70 9.62 48.10
C GLY A 9 5.79 9.23 46.60
N LYS A 10 4.69 8.86 45.96
CA LYS A 10 4.64 8.51 44.53
C LYS A 10 3.96 9.62 43.73
N ARG A 11 4.51 9.92 42.56
CA ARG A 11 3.91 10.87 41.59
C ARG A 11 2.56 10.35 41.09
N ILE A 12 1.51 11.16 41.22
CA ILE A 12 0.20 10.89 40.63
C ILE A 12 0.27 11.34 39.18
N ILE A 13 -0.16 10.47 38.26
CA ILE A 13 -0.14 10.73 36.78
C ILE A 13 -1.53 11.12 36.28
N GLY A 14 -2.59 10.55 36.87
CA GLY A 14 -3.96 10.82 36.43
C GLY A 14 -4.98 9.94 37.16
N LYS A 15 -6.18 9.86 36.61
CA LYS A 15 -7.28 9.04 37.14
C LYS A 15 -7.43 7.74 36.39
N CYS A 16 -7.64 6.65 37.11
CA CYS A 16 -7.88 5.34 36.55
C CYS A 16 -9.20 5.29 35.75
N PRO A 17 -9.21 4.86 34.47
CA PRO A 17 -10.43 4.77 33.66
C PRO A 17 -11.40 3.69 34.15
N VAL A 18 -10.96 2.75 34.99
CA VAL A 18 -11.78 1.65 35.50
C VAL A 18 -12.50 2.02 36.79
N CYS A 19 -11.83 2.69 37.73
CA CYS A 19 -12.39 2.95 39.08
C CYS A 19 -12.28 4.40 39.55
N GLY A 20 -11.74 5.32 38.73
CA GLY A 20 -11.63 6.76 39.03
C GLY A 20 -10.56 7.11 40.08
N LYS A 21 -9.88 6.15 40.69
CA LYS A 21 -8.85 6.39 41.71
C LYS A 21 -7.50 6.80 41.08
N PRO A 22 -6.58 7.42 41.85
CA PRO A 22 -5.30 7.84 41.34
C PRO A 22 -4.50 6.68 40.69
N VAL A 23 -3.86 6.99 39.55
CA VAL A 23 -2.78 6.16 38.96
C VAL A 23 -1.46 6.79 39.34
N VAL A 24 -0.58 6.00 39.96
CA VAL A 24 0.72 6.46 40.45
C VAL A 24 1.87 5.78 39.74
N GLU A 25 3.00 6.48 39.67
CA GLU A 25 4.23 5.95 39.12
C GLU A 25 4.83 4.88 40.05
N THR A 26 5.29 3.76 39.48
CA THR A 26 5.93 2.64 40.16
C THR A 26 7.19 2.21 39.42
N ALA A 27 7.98 1.32 39.99
CA ALA A 27 9.18 0.78 39.33
C ALA A 27 8.86 0.08 37.99
N LEU A 28 7.72 -0.60 37.88
CA LEU A 28 7.32 -1.37 36.68
C LEU A 28 6.49 -0.55 35.67
N GLY A 29 6.02 0.64 36.04
CA GLY A 29 5.16 1.48 35.19
C GLY A 29 4.20 2.31 36.04
N TYR A 30 2.94 2.36 35.64
CA TYR A 30 1.90 3.21 36.19
C TYR A 30 0.74 2.33 36.64
N SER A 31 0.42 2.34 37.94
CA SER A 31 -0.57 1.43 38.53
C SER A 31 -1.66 2.18 39.26
N CYS A 32 -2.89 1.67 39.17
CA CYS A 32 -4.00 2.21 39.96
C CYS A 32 -3.85 1.85 41.45
N THR A 33 -4.14 2.82 42.33
CA THR A 33 -4.15 2.64 43.76
C THR A 33 -5.49 2.18 44.33
N GLY A 34 -6.53 2.08 43.47
CA GLY A 34 -7.90 1.86 43.88
C GLY A 34 -8.28 0.42 44.19
N VAL A 35 -9.43 0.30 44.83
CA VAL A 35 -10.13 -0.96 45.06
C VAL A 35 -11.43 -0.93 44.26
N THR A 36 -11.77 -2.02 43.60
CA THR A 36 -13.04 -2.15 42.84
C THR A 36 -14.23 -2.21 43.79
N THR A 37 -15.44 -2.02 43.24
CA THR A 37 -16.71 -2.13 43.99
C THR A 37 -16.91 -3.47 44.69
N LEU A 38 -16.19 -4.52 44.27
CA LEU A 38 -16.18 -5.86 44.85
C LEU A 38 -15.10 -6.04 45.93
N GLY A 39 -14.46 -4.98 46.39
CA GLY A 39 -13.40 -5.04 47.41
C GLY A 39 -12.06 -5.59 46.93
N LYS A 40 -11.91 -5.89 45.65
CA LYS A 40 -10.67 -6.37 45.04
C LYS A 40 -9.82 -5.19 44.56
N ARG A 41 -8.49 -5.34 44.65
CA ARG A 41 -7.55 -4.34 44.11
C ARG A 41 -7.78 -4.16 42.61
N CYS A 42 -7.84 -2.91 42.15
CA CYS A 42 -7.95 -2.59 40.74
C CYS A 42 -6.69 -3.07 40.00
N GLN A 43 -6.87 -3.80 38.91
CA GLN A 43 -5.78 -4.41 38.15
C GLN A 43 -5.27 -3.52 37.02
N PHE A 44 -5.78 -2.28 36.89
CA PHE A 44 -5.33 -1.37 35.85
C PHE A 44 -3.85 -1.01 36.02
N VAL A 45 -3.08 -1.28 34.97
CA VAL A 45 -1.65 -1.00 34.89
C VAL A 45 -1.24 -0.65 33.45
N ILE A 46 -0.36 0.34 33.32
CA ILE A 46 0.37 0.64 32.08
C ILE A 46 1.85 0.36 32.38
N TYR A 47 2.43 -0.60 31.67
CA TYR A 47 3.84 -0.94 31.84
C TYR A 47 4.76 0.15 31.31
N ARG A 48 5.92 0.35 31.96
CA ARG A 48 6.93 1.33 31.53
C ARG A 48 7.53 1.02 30.15
N GLN A 49 7.53 -0.25 29.77
CA GLN A 49 7.99 -0.69 28.47
C GLN A 49 6.98 -1.63 27.83
N ILE A 50 6.56 -1.30 26.62
CA ILE A 50 5.62 -2.10 25.81
C ILE A 50 6.21 -2.23 24.41
N HIS A 51 6.49 -3.45 23.97
CA HIS A 51 7.06 -3.74 22.64
C HIS A 51 8.29 -2.89 22.28
N GLY A 52 9.20 -2.71 23.24
CA GLY A 52 10.41 -1.91 23.08
C GLY A 52 10.21 -0.40 23.24
N ALA A 53 8.99 0.11 23.16
CA ALA A 53 8.69 1.51 23.39
C ALA A 53 8.68 1.83 24.89
N ILE A 54 9.28 2.97 25.27
CA ILE A 54 9.30 3.46 26.64
C ILE A 54 8.10 4.39 26.85
N ILE A 55 7.27 4.07 27.81
CA ILE A 55 6.11 4.89 28.19
C ILE A 55 6.57 5.86 29.27
N THR A 56 6.63 7.14 28.91
CA THR A 56 6.96 8.22 29.86
C THR A 56 5.73 8.64 30.67
N PRO A 57 5.90 9.39 31.76
CA PRO A 57 4.77 9.94 32.51
C PRO A 57 3.81 10.77 31.64
N GLU A 58 4.33 11.52 30.67
CA GLU A 58 3.57 12.37 29.75
C GLU A 58 2.72 11.52 28.78
N ILE A 59 3.29 10.43 28.23
CA ILE A 59 2.55 9.47 27.41
C ILE A 59 1.45 8.79 28.22
N CYS A 60 1.76 8.41 29.47
CA CYS A 60 0.77 7.82 30.37
C CYS A 60 -0.37 8.80 30.69
N GLU A 61 -0.05 10.07 30.97
CA GLU A 61 -1.03 11.13 31.21
C GLU A 61 -1.94 11.34 29.99
N GLN A 62 -1.35 11.39 28.77
CA GLN A 62 -2.10 11.45 27.54
C GLN A 62 -3.06 10.26 27.41
N MET A 63 -2.59 9.04 27.62
CA MET A 63 -3.42 7.83 27.55
C MET A 63 -4.58 7.87 28.56
N LEU A 64 -4.36 8.37 29.77
CA LEU A 64 -5.41 8.47 30.79
C LEU A 64 -6.43 9.56 30.49
N THR A 65 -6.05 10.60 29.74
CA THR A 65 -6.91 11.76 29.40
C THR A 65 -7.65 11.55 28.09
N GLU A 66 -6.96 11.07 27.06
CA GLU A 66 -7.46 10.94 25.70
C GLU A 66 -7.90 9.51 25.33
N GLY A 67 -7.60 8.53 26.20
CA GLY A 67 -7.86 7.12 25.96
C GLY A 67 -6.80 6.44 25.10
N LYS A 68 -5.86 7.19 24.51
CA LYS A 68 -4.80 6.65 23.64
C LYS A 68 -3.53 7.48 23.67
N SER A 69 -2.41 6.88 23.28
CA SER A 69 -1.14 7.57 23.06
C SER A 69 -1.04 8.16 21.65
N GLY A 70 -0.05 9.02 21.42
CA GLY A 70 0.48 9.27 20.08
C GLY A 70 1.08 8.01 19.45
N VAL A 71 1.33 8.10 18.13
CA VAL A 71 2.03 7.05 17.38
C VAL A 71 3.50 6.99 17.82
N MET A 72 3.98 5.79 18.07
CA MET A 72 5.36 5.54 18.47
C MET A 72 5.95 4.33 17.76
N GLN A 73 7.27 4.30 17.67
CA GLN A 73 7.96 3.14 17.12
C GLN A 73 8.03 2.04 18.17
N MET A 74 7.55 0.87 17.80
CA MET A 74 7.60 -0.35 18.60
C MET A 74 8.38 -1.43 17.87
N THR A 75 8.69 -2.54 18.57
CA THR A 75 9.45 -3.67 18.01
C THR A 75 8.69 -4.96 18.25
N ASN A 76 8.52 -5.77 17.20
CA ASN A 76 7.87 -7.08 17.31
C ASN A 76 8.82 -8.12 17.91
N LYS A 77 8.31 -9.35 18.14
CA LYS A 77 9.09 -10.45 18.73
C LYS A 77 10.29 -10.89 17.88
N CYS A 78 10.30 -10.54 16.57
CA CYS A 78 11.38 -10.82 15.64
C CYS A 78 12.39 -9.66 15.53
N GLY A 79 12.30 -8.61 16.37
CA GLY A 79 13.16 -7.44 16.33
C GLY A 79 12.86 -6.44 15.21
N GLN A 80 11.73 -6.60 14.48
CA GLN A 80 11.37 -5.70 13.40
C GLN A 80 10.59 -4.50 13.93
N PRO A 81 10.94 -3.26 13.51
CA PRO A 81 10.22 -2.06 13.91
C PRO A 81 8.85 -1.97 13.23
N PHE A 82 7.87 -1.41 13.94
CA PHE A 82 6.55 -1.05 13.43
C PHE A 82 6.04 0.20 14.13
N LEU A 83 5.10 0.92 13.52
CA LEU A 83 4.45 2.09 14.09
C LEU A 83 3.07 1.71 14.64
N ALA A 84 2.81 2.11 15.88
CA ALA A 84 1.53 1.88 16.53
C ALA A 84 1.28 2.93 17.62
N SER A 85 0.02 3.09 18.01
CA SER A 85 -0.39 3.76 19.24
C SER A 85 -0.84 2.73 20.27
N LEU A 86 -0.95 3.14 21.53
CA LEU A 86 -1.54 2.36 22.60
C LEU A 86 -2.91 2.95 22.92
N ALA A 87 -3.95 2.14 22.95
CA ALA A 87 -5.29 2.53 23.35
C ALA A 87 -5.72 1.85 24.64
N ILE A 88 -6.55 2.50 25.42
CA ILE A 88 -7.19 1.90 26.61
C ILE A 88 -8.58 1.43 26.20
N VAL A 89 -8.75 0.12 26.07
CA VAL A 89 -10.00 -0.54 25.70
C VAL A 89 -10.44 -1.42 26.87
N ASP A 90 -11.65 -1.22 27.39
CA ASP A 90 -12.19 -1.98 28.52
C ASP A 90 -11.25 -2.08 29.73
N GLY A 91 -10.51 -1.00 30.00
CA GLY A 91 -9.55 -0.95 31.12
C GLY A 91 -8.27 -1.75 30.91
N LYS A 92 -7.98 -2.13 29.66
CA LYS A 92 -6.71 -2.78 29.27
C LYS A 92 -5.99 -1.93 28.24
N VAL A 93 -4.67 -2.03 28.23
CA VAL A 93 -3.84 -1.39 27.19
C VAL A 93 -3.73 -2.33 26.00
N GLU A 94 -4.19 -1.87 24.85
CA GLU A 94 -4.12 -2.59 23.58
C GLU A 94 -3.25 -1.82 22.60
N ILE A 95 -2.64 -2.55 21.66
CA ILE A 95 -1.82 -1.96 20.59
C ILE A 95 -2.72 -1.71 19.39
N GLU A 96 -2.81 -0.44 19.01
CA GLU A 96 -3.50 -0.02 17.80
C GLU A 96 -2.46 0.25 16.70
N LEU A 97 -2.37 -0.66 15.74
CA LEU A 97 -1.45 -0.50 14.61
C LEU A 97 -1.85 0.70 13.76
N GLU A 98 -0.89 1.55 13.43
CA GLU A 98 -1.14 2.60 12.48
C GLU A 98 -1.32 1.98 11.09
N SER A 99 -2.52 2.13 10.58
CA SER A 99 -2.84 1.71 9.22
C SER A 99 -2.41 2.80 8.24
N HIS A 100 -1.36 2.53 7.47
CA HIS A 100 -1.01 3.39 6.33
C HIS A 100 -2.02 3.15 5.21
N TYR A 101 -2.91 4.11 5.02
CA TYR A 101 -3.90 4.09 3.94
C TYR A 101 -3.35 4.80 2.71
N LEU A 102 -3.64 4.24 1.55
CA LEU A 102 -3.44 4.87 0.26
C LEU A 102 -4.57 5.87 -0.04
N ASN A 103 -4.31 6.80 -0.96
CA ASN A 103 -5.31 7.80 -1.37
C ASN A 103 -6.40 7.18 -2.26
N GLY A 104 -6.03 6.19 -3.07
CA GLY A 104 -6.92 5.48 -3.98
C GLY A 104 -7.98 4.64 -3.23
N ARG A 105 -9.09 4.39 -3.90
CA ARG A 105 -10.20 3.60 -3.38
C ARG A 105 -10.20 2.19 -3.93
N CYS A 106 -10.71 1.26 -3.14
CA CYS A 106 -10.88 -0.13 -3.55
C CYS A 106 -11.78 -0.23 -4.79
N PRO A 107 -11.33 -0.87 -5.89
CA PRO A 107 -12.11 -0.97 -7.13
C PRO A 107 -13.33 -1.89 -7.01
N LEU A 108 -13.43 -2.69 -5.93
CA LEU A 108 -14.55 -3.61 -5.72
C LEU A 108 -15.68 -3.02 -4.87
N CYS A 109 -15.34 -2.26 -3.81
CA CYS A 109 -16.33 -1.82 -2.84
C CYS A 109 -16.23 -0.32 -2.46
N GLY A 110 -15.26 0.42 -3.01
CA GLY A 110 -15.05 1.84 -2.72
C GLY A 110 -14.42 2.12 -1.34
N GLY A 111 -14.15 1.11 -0.52
CA GLY A 111 -13.48 1.25 0.78
C GLY A 111 -12.04 1.76 0.65
N ARG A 112 -11.42 2.13 1.77
CA ARG A 112 -10.02 2.55 1.78
C ARG A 112 -9.10 1.34 1.57
N VAL A 113 -7.94 1.56 0.94
CA VAL A 113 -6.90 0.54 0.78
C VAL A 113 -5.78 0.83 1.76
N LYS A 114 -5.42 -0.17 2.56
CA LYS A 114 -4.34 -0.07 3.56
C LYS A 114 -3.15 -0.93 3.19
N LYS A 115 -1.96 -0.45 3.54
CA LYS A 115 -0.73 -1.23 3.49
C LYS A 115 -0.71 -2.25 4.63
N THR A 116 -0.29 -3.46 4.33
CA THR A 116 -0.15 -4.57 5.28
C THR A 116 1.28 -5.12 5.23
N ALA A 117 1.64 -6.00 6.15
CA ALA A 117 2.96 -6.64 6.16
C ALA A 117 3.27 -7.46 4.88
N LYS A 118 2.23 -7.92 4.16
CA LYS A 118 2.38 -8.78 2.97
C LYS A 118 1.99 -8.10 1.66
N GLY A 119 1.47 -6.86 1.71
CA GLY A 119 1.00 -6.16 0.53
C GLY A 119 -0.05 -5.09 0.86
N TYR A 120 -1.09 -5.00 0.06
CA TYR A 120 -2.14 -3.99 0.22
C TYR A 120 -3.49 -4.66 0.20
N ALA A 121 -4.39 -4.23 1.08
CA ALA A 121 -5.71 -4.81 1.24
C ALA A 121 -6.78 -3.74 1.40
N CYS A 122 -7.98 -4.01 0.95
CA CYS A 122 -9.13 -3.20 1.34
C CYS A 122 -9.31 -3.24 2.87
N GLU A 123 -9.77 -2.15 3.48
CA GLU A 123 -10.09 -2.11 4.92
C GLU A 123 -11.13 -3.18 5.30
N HIS A 124 -12.04 -3.52 4.39
CA HIS A 124 -13.06 -4.56 4.57
C HIS A 124 -12.58 -5.97 4.14
N HIS A 125 -11.27 -6.16 3.95
CA HIS A 125 -10.74 -7.44 3.48
C HIS A 125 -10.95 -8.55 4.51
N LEU A 126 -11.62 -9.65 4.08
CA LEU A 126 -11.90 -10.82 4.90
C LEU A 126 -12.77 -10.56 6.17
N GLU A 127 -13.57 -9.50 6.18
CA GLU A 127 -14.57 -9.32 7.24
C GLU A 127 -15.57 -10.49 7.30
N PRO A 128 -15.96 -10.95 8.51
CA PRO A 128 -16.77 -12.17 8.70
C PRO A 128 -18.12 -12.17 7.99
N ASN A 129 -18.68 -10.98 7.70
CA ASN A 129 -20.03 -10.81 7.14
C ASN A 129 -20.05 -10.48 5.64
N GLY A 130 -19.15 -11.06 4.86
CA GLY A 130 -19.09 -10.83 3.42
C GLY A 130 -18.12 -9.73 3.02
N GLY A 131 -16.93 -9.75 3.60
CA GLY A 131 -15.87 -8.80 3.36
C GLY A 131 -15.37 -8.74 1.92
N CYS A 132 -14.71 -7.66 1.60
CA CYS A 132 -14.11 -7.42 0.29
C CYS A 132 -12.94 -8.37 0.03
N THR A 133 -12.78 -8.84 -1.21
CA THR A 133 -11.69 -9.73 -1.60
C THR A 133 -10.47 -9.00 -2.19
N PHE A 134 -10.53 -7.67 -2.30
CA PHE A 134 -9.44 -6.89 -2.90
C PHE A 134 -8.14 -7.02 -2.12
N TYR A 135 -7.12 -7.49 -2.83
CA TYR A 135 -5.79 -7.66 -2.30
C TYR A 135 -4.72 -7.53 -3.38
N VAL A 136 -3.61 -6.87 -3.04
CA VAL A 136 -2.39 -6.77 -3.86
C VAL A 136 -1.23 -7.38 -3.09
N ASN A 137 -0.59 -8.41 -3.62
CA ASN A 137 0.64 -8.93 -3.02
C ASN A 137 1.75 -7.89 -3.09
N GLY A 138 2.44 -7.64 -2.00
CA GLY A 138 3.57 -6.71 -1.93
C GLY A 138 4.80 -7.18 -2.72
N ILE A 139 4.86 -8.47 -3.05
CA ILE A 139 5.87 -9.07 -3.92
C ILE A 139 5.16 -9.92 -4.97
N LEU A 140 5.38 -9.61 -6.25
CA LEU A 140 4.91 -10.37 -7.38
C LEU A 140 6.11 -10.78 -8.26
N CYS A 141 6.26 -12.05 -8.57
CA CYS A 141 7.35 -12.58 -9.40
C CYS A 141 8.72 -11.97 -9.01
N ASN A 142 9.11 -12.13 -7.74
CA ASN A 142 10.35 -11.66 -7.14
C ASN A 142 10.58 -10.12 -7.16
N ARG A 143 9.56 -9.34 -7.51
CA ARG A 143 9.59 -7.88 -7.56
C ARG A 143 8.68 -7.30 -6.48
N LYS A 144 9.21 -6.33 -5.72
CA LYS A 144 8.42 -5.54 -4.76
C LYS A 144 7.53 -4.56 -5.53
N ILE A 145 6.26 -4.48 -5.14
CA ILE A 145 5.29 -3.50 -5.64
C ILE A 145 5.32 -2.29 -4.70
N THR A 146 5.42 -1.09 -5.28
CA THR A 146 5.51 0.17 -4.52
C THR A 146 4.15 0.77 -4.22
N ASP A 147 4.12 1.73 -3.29
CA ASP A 147 2.90 2.45 -2.93
C ASP A 147 2.37 3.25 -4.14
N GLU A 148 3.27 3.89 -4.92
CA GLU A 148 2.94 4.66 -6.11
C GLU A 148 2.32 3.78 -7.21
N GLU A 149 2.86 2.58 -7.42
CA GLU A 149 2.32 1.65 -8.42
C GLU A 149 0.92 1.15 -8.06
N VAL A 150 0.65 0.96 -6.77
CA VAL A 150 -0.70 0.63 -6.31
C VAL A 150 -1.63 1.84 -6.41
N GLU A 151 -1.16 3.05 -6.11
CA GLU A 151 -1.95 4.29 -6.29
C GLU A 151 -2.31 4.51 -7.76
N ASP A 152 -1.37 4.32 -8.68
CA ASP A 152 -1.62 4.41 -10.12
C ASP A 152 -2.65 3.35 -10.56
N PHE A 153 -2.52 2.11 -10.09
CA PHE A 153 -3.49 1.06 -10.33
C PHE A 153 -4.89 1.42 -9.79
N LEU A 154 -4.98 1.92 -8.55
CA LEU A 154 -6.25 2.32 -7.93
C LEU A 154 -6.89 3.53 -8.63
N SER A 155 -6.09 4.39 -9.27
CA SER A 155 -6.58 5.50 -10.10
C SER A 155 -7.04 5.07 -11.50
N GLY A 156 -6.94 3.78 -11.83
CA GLY A 156 -7.29 3.22 -13.12
C GLY A 156 -6.22 3.37 -14.20
N LYS A 157 -4.99 3.76 -13.83
CA LYS A 157 -3.86 3.78 -14.76
C LYS A 157 -3.28 2.38 -14.90
N HIS A 158 -3.20 1.90 -16.12
CA HIS A 158 -2.48 0.67 -16.45
C HIS A 158 -1.06 1.03 -16.89
N LEU A 159 -0.08 0.78 -16.03
CA LEU A 159 1.32 1.02 -16.34
C LEU A 159 2.04 -0.28 -16.71
N ALA A 160 2.96 -0.17 -17.64
CA ALA A 160 3.90 -1.25 -17.95
C ALA A 160 5.04 -1.23 -16.94
N LEU A 161 5.07 -2.23 -16.06
CA LEU A 161 6.06 -2.39 -15.01
C LEU A 161 7.14 -3.38 -15.44
N ASP A 162 8.37 -3.10 -15.06
CA ASP A 162 9.56 -3.88 -15.42
C ASP A 162 10.13 -4.68 -14.25
N CYS A 163 11.15 -5.46 -14.52
CA CYS A 163 11.94 -6.19 -13.51
C CYS A 163 11.19 -7.29 -12.76
N PHE A 164 10.10 -7.82 -13.28
CA PHE A 164 9.59 -9.09 -12.80
C PHE A 164 10.52 -10.23 -13.24
N SER A 165 10.65 -11.27 -12.44
CA SER A 165 11.43 -12.44 -12.82
C SER A 165 10.72 -13.75 -12.51
N THR A 166 10.89 -14.73 -13.41
CA THR A 166 10.46 -16.10 -13.17
C THR A 166 11.37 -16.79 -12.16
N ASN A 167 10.95 -17.94 -11.66
CA ASN A 167 11.79 -18.76 -10.76
C ASN A 167 13.11 -19.20 -11.42
N GLU A 168 13.16 -19.21 -12.75
CA GLU A 168 14.36 -19.52 -13.55
C GLU A 168 15.24 -18.29 -13.81
N GLY A 169 14.87 -17.11 -13.25
CA GLY A 169 15.61 -15.86 -13.40
C GLY A 169 15.39 -15.11 -14.70
N LYS A 170 14.42 -15.51 -15.55
CA LYS A 170 14.07 -14.78 -16.77
C LYS A 170 13.32 -13.50 -16.41
N VAL A 171 13.89 -12.35 -16.79
CA VAL A 171 13.28 -11.02 -16.54
C VAL A 171 12.23 -10.72 -17.61
N PHE A 172 11.10 -10.14 -17.17
CA PHE A 172 9.99 -9.75 -18.05
C PHE A 172 9.30 -8.48 -17.56
N SER A 173 8.45 -7.92 -18.41
CA SER A 173 7.58 -6.77 -18.12
C SER A 173 6.12 -7.20 -18.14
N SER A 174 5.28 -6.54 -17.34
CA SER A 174 3.86 -6.85 -17.22
C SER A 174 3.06 -5.66 -16.71
N THR A 175 1.74 -5.77 -16.67
CA THR A 175 0.84 -4.81 -16.04
C THR A 175 0.14 -5.44 -14.84
N LEU A 176 -0.33 -4.61 -13.92
CA LEU A 176 -1.21 -5.04 -12.84
C LEU A 176 -2.66 -5.08 -13.35
N VAL A 177 -3.35 -6.18 -13.13
CA VAL A 177 -4.76 -6.33 -13.47
C VAL A 177 -5.55 -6.94 -12.32
N LEU A 178 -6.81 -6.53 -12.19
CA LEU A 178 -7.74 -7.14 -11.24
C LEU A 178 -8.29 -8.43 -11.83
N ASN A 179 -8.07 -9.54 -11.16
CA ASN A 179 -8.61 -10.82 -11.60
C ASN A 179 -10.05 -11.06 -11.09
N SER A 180 -10.70 -12.10 -11.58
CA SER A 180 -12.08 -12.46 -11.23
C SER A 180 -12.29 -12.81 -9.74
N ARG A 181 -11.22 -13.05 -8.99
CA ARG A 181 -11.25 -13.35 -7.55
C ARG A 181 -11.09 -12.11 -6.68
N GLY A 182 -10.93 -10.92 -7.31
CA GLY A 182 -10.74 -9.66 -6.59
C GLY A 182 -9.32 -9.39 -6.12
N SER A 183 -8.35 -10.25 -6.48
CA SER A 183 -6.93 -9.99 -6.23
C SER A 183 -6.23 -9.44 -7.48
N VAL A 184 -5.13 -8.72 -7.27
CA VAL A 184 -4.32 -8.18 -8.35
C VAL A 184 -3.29 -9.21 -8.79
N SER A 185 -3.18 -9.40 -10.10
CA SER A 185 -2.25 -10.31 -10.76
C SER A 185 -1.52 -9.60 -11.91
N LEU A 186 -0.58 -10.30 -12.53
CA LEU A 186 0.18 -9.82 -13.68
C LEU A 186 -0.47 -10.27 -14.99
N GLU A 187 -0.61 -9.34 -15.96
CA GLU A 187 -1.03 -9.62 -17.33
C GLU A 187 -0.07 -8.92 -18.30
N SER A 188 0.59 -9.69 -19.14
CA SER A 188 1.52 -9.14 -20.14
C SER A 188 0.85 -8.87 -21.48
N ARG A 189 -0.30 -9.49 -21.74
CA ARG A 189 -1.07 -9.26 -22.99
C ARG A 189 -1.77 -7.90 -22.94
N VAL A 190 -1.62 -7.14 -24.01
CA VAL A 190 -2.22 -5.81 -24.14
C VAL A 190 -3.46 -5.84 -25.05
N THR A 191 -3.30 -6.40 -26.26
CA THR A 191 -4.34 -6.43 -27.30
C THR A 191 -3.97 -7.40 -28.43
N LYS A 192 -4.70 -7.36 -29.54
CA LYS A 192 -4.40 -8.09 -30.77
C LYS A 192 -3.55 -7.26 -31.73
N CYS A 193 -2.64 -7.93 -32.43
CA CYS A 193 -1.79 -7.32 -33.43
C CYS A 193 -2.62 -6.91 -34.68
N PRO A 194 -2.55 -5.65 -35.12
CA PRO A 194 -3.30 -5.19 -36.29
C PRO A 194 -2.80 -5.78 -37.63
N VAL A 195 -1.59 -6.37 -37.60
CA VAL A 195 -0.99 -6.95 -38.83
C VAL A 195 -1.31 -8.43 -38.97
N CYS A 196 -1.24 -9.23 -37.92
CA CYS A 196 -1.37 -10.69 -38.01
C CYS A 196 -2.40 -11.31 -37.05
N GLY A 197 -3.09 -10.50 -36.25
CA GLY A 197 -4.12 -10.97 -35.29
C GLY A 197 -3.60 -11.70 -34.05
N ALA A 198 -2.30 -11.98 -33.92
CA ALA A 198 -1.71 -12.59 -32.74
C ALA A 198 -1.69 -11.62 -31.55
N ASP A 199 -1.37 -12.09 -30.37
CA ASP A 199 -1.32 -11.22 -29.19
C ASP A 199 -0.14 -10.26 -29.23
N VAL A 200 -0.35 -9.04 -28.70
CA VAL A 200 0.69 -8.04 -28.43
C VAL A 200 0.95 -8.02 -26.93
N HIS A 201 2.19 -8.15 -26.56
CA HIS A 201 2.62 -8.23 -25.15
C HIS A 201 3.53 -7.06 -24.77
N VAL A 202 3.50 -6.73 -23.49
CA VAL A 202 4.44 -5.79 -22.87
C VAL A 202 5.83 -6.40 -22.89
N GLY A 203 6.79 -5.74 -23.55
CA GLY A 203 8.21 -6.04 -23.46
C GLY A 203 8.97 -4.93 -22.73
N GLN A 204 10.25 -5.12 -22.48
CA GLN A 204 11.08 -4.14 -21.77
C GLN A 204 11.20 -2.79 -22.50
N LYS A 205 11.33 -2.82 -23.81
CA LYS A 205 11.52 -1.62 -24.65
C LYS A 205 10.34 -1.29 -25.54
N ALA A 206 9.50 -2.26 -25.81
CA ALA A 206 8.40 -2.11 -26.78
C ALA A 206 7.25 -3.07 -26.44
N TYR A 207 6.08 -2.75 -26.95
CA TYR A 207 4.95 -3.65 -27.08
C TYR A 207 5.13 -4.45 -28.36
N ASN A 208 5.36 -5.74 -28.26
CA ASN A 208 5.68 -6.59 -29.38
C ASN A 208 4.59 -7.60 -29.68
N CYS A 209 4.30 -7.80 -30.96
CA CYS A 209 3.57 -9.00 -31.37
C CYS A 209 4.36 -10.25 -30.94
N ILE A 210 3.69 -11.29 -30.45
CA ILE A 210 4.35 -12.56 -30.10
C ILE A 210 5.06 -13.21 -31.31
N ASN A 211 4.64 -12.87 -32.52
CA ASN A 211 5.25 -13.30 -33.78
C ASN A 211 6.38 -12.37 -34.26
N TYR A 212 6.75 -11.34 -33.47
CA TYR A 212 7.83 -10.43 -33.84
C TYR A 212 9.15 -11.18 -33.96
N GLY A 213 9.78 -11.04 -35.14
CA GLY A 213 11.03 -11.74 -35.45
C GLY A 213 10.91 -13.27 -35.57
N SER A 214 9.71 -13.82 -35.57
CA SER A 214 9.47 -15.25 -35.76
C SER A 214 9.90 -15.68 -37.17
N ARG A 215 10.62 -16.79 -37.30
CA ARG A 215 11.04 -17.36 -38.57
C ARG A 215 9.88 -17.94 -39.36
N THR A 216 8.78 -18.29 -38.70
CA THR A 216 7.62 -18.95 -39.34
C THR A 216 6.47 -17.99 -39.63
N HIS A 217 6.28 -16.93 -38.86
CA HIS A 217 5.12 -16.01 -38.95
C HIS A 217 5.47 -14.62 -39.48
N HIS A 218 6.73 -14.23 -39.51
CA HIS A 218 7.27 -12.97 -40.08
C HIS A 218 6.51 -11.69 -39.72
N CYS A 219 6.01 -11.54 -38.49
CA CYS A 219 5.39 -10.29 -38.07
C CYS A 219 6.46 -9.33 -37.53
N GLY A 220 6.54 -8.13 -38.11
CA GLY A 220 7.45 -7.07 -37.69
C GLY A 220 6.78 -6.02 -36.76
N PHE A 221 5.53 -6.25 -36.33
CA PHE A 221 4.80 -5.27 -35.54
C PHE A 221 5.36 -5.04 -34.16
N SER A 222 5.66 -3.77 -33.86
CA SER A 222 6.19 -3.31 -32.57
C SER A 222 5.83 -1.84 -32.35
N ILE A 223 5.54 -1.47 -31.10
CA ILE A 223 5.35 -0.09 -30.64
C ILE A 223 6.36 0.19 -29.55
N TRP A 224 7.25 1.15 -29.73
CA TRP A 224 8.21 1.53 -28.72
C TRP A 224 7.52 2.10 -27.48
N ARG A 225 7.99 1.73 -26.29
CA ARG A 225 7.46 2.24 -25.00
C ARG A 225 7.86 3.69 -24.72
N ASN A 226 8.91 4.17 -25.37
CA ASN A 226 9.28 5.59 -25.32
C ASN A 226 9.32 6.11 -26.76
N ILE A 227 8.51 7.12 -27.04
CA ILE A 227 8.45 7.80 -28.32
C ILE A 227 8.56 9.30 -28.07
N SER A 228 9.65 9.90 -28.53
CA SER A 228 9.87 11.35 -28.38
C SER A 228 9.69 11.82 -26.91
N GLY A 229 10.30 11.14 -25.96
CA GLY A 229 10.22 11.46 -24.54
C GLY A 229 8.92 11.06 -23.83
N HIS A 230 7.89 10.68 -24.56
CA HIS A 230 6.63 10.18 -24.01
C HIS A 230 6.70 8.68 -23.71
N SER A 231 6.30 8.29 -22.50
CA SER A 231 6.18 6.89 -22.11
C SER A 231 4.81 6.35 -22.52
N VAL A 232 4.75 5.62 -23.63
CA VAL A 232 3.53 5.02 -24.15
C VAL A 232 2.99 4.01 -23.14
N THR A 233 1.75 4.20 -22.73
CA THR A 233 1.05 3.31 -21.78
C THR A 233 0.45 2.08 -22.50
N PRO A 234 0.14 0.99 -21.80
CA PRO A 234 -0.58 -0.15 -22.37
C PRO A 234 -1.93 0.22 -22.98
N ASP A 235 -2.64 1.20 -22.41
CA ASP A 235 -3.92 1.67 -22.96
C ASP A 235 -3.74 2.44 -24.25
N GLU A 236 -2.70 3.28 -24.35
CA GLU A 236 -2.35 3.96 -25.62
C GLU A 236 -1.89 2.97 -26.67
N ALA A 237 -1.09 1.96 -26.31
CA ALA A 237 -0.70 0.89 -27.23
C ALA A 237 -1.92 0.11 -27.74
N ARG A 238 -2.91 -0.16 -26.87
CA ARG A 238 -4.19 -0.76 -27.27
C ARG A 238 -4.94 0.11 -28.26
N GLN A 239 -5.09 1.41 -27.99
CA GLN A 239 -5.75 2.36 -28.89
C GLN A 239 -5.05 2.41 -30.26
N ILE A 240 -3.73 2.45 -30.28
CA ILE A 240 -2.97 2.42 -31.54
C ILE A 240 -3.25 1.15 -32.33
N CYS A 241 -3.31 -0.02 -31.67
CA CYS A 241 -3.60 -1.28 -32.32
C CYS A 241 -5.05 -1.39 -32.84
N GLU A 242 -6.02 -0.94 -32.05
CA GLU A 242 -7.46 -1.13 -32.31
C GLU A 242 -8.07 0.00 -33.13
N GLU A 243 -7.62 1.24 -32.93
CA GLU A 243 -8.18 2.46 -33.53
C GLU A 243 -7.23 3.12 -34.54
N GLY A 244 -5.99 2.60 -34.65
CA GLY A 244 -4.97 3.16 -35.55
C GLY A 244 -4.19 4.33 -34.96
N GLN A 245 -4.67 4.96 -33.87
CA GLN A 245 -4.02 6.09 -33.21
C GLN A 245 -4.49 6.28 -31.76
N THR A 246 -3.76 7.07 -30.98
CA THR A 246 -4.18 7.47 -29.63
C THR A 246 -5.40 8.39 -29.68
N ARG A 247 -6.30 8.26 -28.70
CA ARG A 247 -7.50 9.12 -28.59
C ARG A 247 -7.12 10.54 -28.22
N ASN A 248 -6.14 10.69 -27.32
CA ASN A 248 -5.68 11.98 -26.86
C ASN A 248 -4.48 12.47 -27.66
N VAL A 249 -4.34 13.78 -27.70
CA VAL A 249 -3.11 14.45 -28.15
C VAL A 249 -2.11 14.35 -27.03
N LEU A 250 -0.90 13.90 -27.32
CA LEU A 250 0.16 13.65 -26.36
C LEU A 250 1.22 14.73 -26.45
N GLU A 251 1.84 15.02 -25.31
CA GLU A 251 3.00 15.87 -25.20
C GLU A 251 4.25 15.07 -25.58
N LEU A 252 4.98 15.58 -26.57
CA LEU A 252 6.15 14.95 -27.17
C LEU A 252 7.30 15.96 -27.20
N TYR A 253 8.53 15.45 -27.18
CA TYR A 253 9.75 16.25 -27.13
C TYR A 253 10.62 15.98 -28.35
N LYS A 254 11.10 17.04 -29.00
CA LYS A 254 12.17 16.95 -30.00
C LYS A 254 13.52 16.76 -29.31
N ASP A 255 14.53 16.41 -30.08
CA ASP A 255 15.90 16.22 -29.59
C ASP A 255 16.50 17.51 -28.99
N ASP A 256 16.04 18.68 -29.40
CA ASP A 256 16.41 20.00 -28.86
C ASP A 256 15.63 20.39 -27.59
N GLY A 257 14.75 19.52 -27.09
CA GLY A 257 13.89 19.76 -25.93
C GLY A 257 12.61 20.56 -26.24
N THR A 258 12.37 20.93 -27.50
CA THR A 258 11.12 21.64 -27.89
C THR A 258 9.91 20.72 -27.73
N VAL A 259 8.92 21.19 -26.98
CA VAL A 259 7.65 20.49 -26.76
C VAL A 259 6.75 20.66 -27.99
N TYR A 260 6.10 19.58 -28.42
CA TYR A 260 5.04 19.60 -29.43
C TYR A 260 3.93 18.62 -29.06
N TYR A 261 2.77 18.82 -29.64
CA TYR A 261 1.58 18.05 -29.32
C TYR A 261 1.08 17.29 -30.54
N LYS A 262 0.98 15.96 -30.43
CA LYS A 262 0.53 15.11 -31.54
C LYS A 262 -0.12 13.82 -31.03
N ARG A 263 -1.01 13.21 -31.82
CA ARG A 263 -1.44 11.82 -31.60
C ARG A 263 -0.39 10.87 -32.16
N LEU A 264 -0.13 9.79 -31.43
CA LEU A 264 0.65 8.67 -31.95
C LEU A 264 -0.26 7.74 -32.74
N GLY A 265 0.19 7.28 -33.89
CA GLY A 265 -0.57 6.40 -34.74
C GLY A 265 0.31 5.45 -35.53
N LEU A 266 -0.32 4.48 -36.20
CA LEU A 266 0.36 3.57 -37.09
C LEU A 266 0.87 4.35 -38.32
N SER A 267 2.15 4.15 -38.64
CA SER A 267 2.67 4.63 -39.91
C SER A 267 2.04 3.86 -41.06
N HIS A 268 1.58 4.59 -42.07
CA HIS A 268 1.05 3.99 -43.31
C HIS A 268 2.15 3.64 -44.30
N ASP A 269 3.39 3.93 -43.99
CA ASP A 269 4.53 3.58 -44.82
C ASP A 269 4.78 2.08 -44.74
N ARG A 270 4.21 1.37 -45.68
CA ARG A 270 4.56 0.00 -46.02
C ARG A 270 5.89 0.07 -46.76
N ASN A 271 6.98 -0.21 -46.04
CA ASN A 271 8.20 -0.76 -46.64
C ASN A 271 8.76 -1.85 -45.77
#